data_8377816c2a091bf4101c28790e5b481e
#
_entry.id   8377816c2a091bf4101c28790e5b481e
#
_cell.length_a   1.000
_cell.length_b   1.000
_cell.length_c   1.000
_cell.angle_alpha   90.00
_cell.angle_beta   90.00
_cell.angle_gamma   90.00
#
_symmetry.space_group_name_H-M   'P 1'
#
loop_
_entity.id
_entity.type
_entity.pdbx_description
1 polymer ?
#
loop_
_entity_poly.entity_id
_entity_poly.type
_entity_poly.pdbx_seq_one_letter_code
_entity_poly.pdbx_strand_id
1 'polypeptide(L)'
;MQALGLLGNAFVSVCQPASLLLMIAGVAVGIIFGSIPGLSASMAVALFLPLTFSMTPSMGMNTLVAVYIGGISGGLISAILLNMPGTASSIATTFDGHPMAKNGEAMKALGLGIVFSAMGSIFSFIVLTFCAPSLADIALKFTPAENFGICFFALTMVAILASGNMIKGLLAGMLGLMFTLIGMAPIDGTPRFTFGASNLMAGFDTLPTLIGIFAISDILCTAESMGSGKLETIEVKKVKGFGFSMKEFVYHLPNFLRSAIIGTGIGILPGIGGSTSGMLAYVTAKNMSKKRDEFGKGCPDGIVATESANNATIGGAMIPLLVLGIPGDGVTAMMLGGFLIHGLSAGPLLFVKNADVVYGIFAACMVCALIMLVVEWTCIKGFVQVLKVPKHILLPLILVLCCVGAYATNNRIFDVQSILVFGIVGYLYHKFSLPTTPFVLCFLIGEMLETYLRRGIMQYKSFGAFFARPIFDVFFFIAIGVLVWSVYKEYKAYLDKKKAA
;
A
#
# COMPACT_ATOMS: atom_id res chain seq x y z
N MET A 1 19.24 -6.13 24.33
CA MET A 1 20.34 -6.94 23.70
C MET A 1 19.81 -8.00 22.74
N GLN A 2 18.75 -8.74 23.08
CA GLN A 2 18.19 -9.80 22.21
C GLN A 2 17.67 -9.28 20.86
N ALA A 3 16.97 -8.14 20.81
CA ALA A 3 16.46 -7.53 19.58
C ALA A 3 17.57 -7.10 18.60
N LEU A 4 18.69 -6.56 19.13
CA LEU A 4 19.86 -6.19 18.32
C LEU A 4 20.57 -7.42 17.75
N GLY A 5 20.61 -8.52 18.51
CA GLY A 5 21.14 -9.79 18.03
C GLY A 5 20.29 -10.39 16.91
N LEU A 6 18.96 -10.36 17.06
CA LEU A 6 18.02 -10.81 16.02
C LEU A 6 18.14 -9.96 14.73
N LEU A 7 18.25 -8.64 14.88
CA LEU A 7 18.43 -7.75 13.74
C LEU A 7 19.77 -7.99 13.03
N GLY A 8 20.87 -8.20 13.78
CA GLY A 8 22.18 -8.53 13.22
C GLY A 8 22.15 -9.83 12.41
N ASN A 9 21.56 -10.89 12.97
CA ASN A 9 21.40 -12.17 12.29
C ASN A 9 20.51 -12.04 11.04
N ALA A 10 19.47 -11.21 11.12
CA ALA A 10 18.60 -10.92 9.99
C ALA A 10 19.35 -10.25 8.84
N PHE A 11 20.20 -9.27 9.11
CA PHE A 11 21.05 -8.65 8.07
C PHE A 11 21.98 -9.67 7.40
N VAL A 12 22.60 -10.57 8.16
CA VAL A 12 23.44 -11.64 7.60
C VAL A 12 22.63 -12.56 6.69
N SER A 13 21.43 -12.95 7.13
CA SER A 13 20.53 -13.81 6.35
C SER A 13 20.06 -13.13 5.04
N VAL A 14 19.66 -11.86 5.13
CA VAL A 14 19.16 -11.07 3.99
C VAL A 14 20.26 -10.80 2.97
N CYS A 15 21.52 -10.64 3.41
CA CYS A 15 22.69 -10.44 2.54
C CYS A 15 23.23 -11.74 1.94
N GLN A 16 22.64 -12.91 2.20
CA GLN A 16 23.02 -14.14 1.50
C GLN A 16 22.77 -14.02 -0.01
N PRO A 17 23.64 -14.59 -0.87
CA PRO A 17 23.56 -14.40 -2.32
C PRO A 17 22.19 -14.68 -2.93
N ALA A 18 21.53 -15.77 -2.53
CA ALA A 18 20.21 -16.15 -3.04
C ALA A 18 19.12 -15.14 -2.66
N SER A 19 19.09 -14.72 -1.39
CA SER A 19 18.14 -13.71 -0.89
C SER A 19 18.39 -12.36 -1.56
N LEU A 20 19.66 -11.95 -1.67
CA LEU A 20 20.02 -10.67 -2.29
C LEU A 20 19.63 -10.62 -3.76
N LEU A 21 19.87 -11.70 -4.53
CA LEU A 21 19.45 -11.80 -5.93
C LEU A 21 17.93 -11.70 -6.09
N LEU A 22 17.17 -12.40 -5.25
CA LEU A 22 15.71 -12.32 -5.26
C LEU A 22 15.22 -10.90 -4.94
N MET A 23 15.84 -10.22 -3.98
CA MET A 23 15.49 -8.84 -3.65
C MET A 23 15.85 -7.87 -4.78
N ILE A 24 17.01 -8.02 -5.43
CA ILE A 24 17.39 -7.21 -6.59
C ILE A 24 16.36 -7.41 -7.73
N ALA A 25 16.02 -8.67 -8.02
CA ALA A 25 14.99 -8.99 -9.02
C ALA A 25 13.63 -8.44 -8.63
N GLY A 26 13.22 -8.57 -7.36
CA GLY A 26 11.97 -8.04 -6.83
C GLY A 26 11.88 -6.52 -6.97
N VAL A 27 12.93 -5.80 -6.57
CA VAL A 27 13.01 -4.34 -6.72
C VAL A 27 12.92 -3.94 -8.20
N ALA A 28 13.68 -4.61 -9.08
CA ALA A 28 13.68 -4.29 -10.50
C ALA A 28 12.30 -4.50 -11.13
N VAL A 29 11.64 -5.61 -10.83
CA VAL A 29 10.27 -5.88 -11.29
C VAL A 29 9.29 -4.87 -10.69
N GLY A 30 9.40 -4.56 -9.40
CA GLY A 30 8.61 -3.53 -8.77
C GLY A 30 8.72 -2.20 -9.53
N ILE A 31 9.94 -1.73 -9.80
CA ILE A 31 10.18 -0.50 -10.56
C ILE A 31 9.54 -0.57 -11.96
N ILE A 32 9.64 -1.71 -12.66
CA ILE A 32 9.00 -1.89 -13.97
C ILE A 32 7.48 -1.68 -13.86
N PHE A 33 6.83 -2.38 -12.95
CA PHE A 33 5.37 -2.26 -12.77
C PHE A 33 4.97 -0.85 -12.31
N GLY A 34 5.71 -0.27 -11.37
CA GLY A 34 5.45 1.09 -10.89
C GLY A 34 5.66 2.15 -11.96
N SER A 35 6.59 1.94 -12.90
CA SER A 35 6.91 2.92 -13.94
C SER A 35 5.94 2.93 -15.12
N ILE A 36 5.23 1.84 -15.40
CA ILE A 36 4.31 1.74 -16.52
C ILE A 36 2.93 2.29 -16.12
N PRO A 37 2.45 3.39 -16.73
CA PRO A 37 1.12 3.92 -16.42
C PRO A 37 0.00 2.89 -16.68
N GLY A 38 -0.84 2.69 -15.66
CA GLY A 38 -1.92 1.71 -15.70
C GLY A 38 -1.55 0.32 -15.13
N LEU A 39 -0.31 0.13 -14.67
CA LEU A 39 0.07 -0.95 -13.78
C LEU A 39 0.25 -0.39 -12.36
N SER A 40 0.21 -1.24 -11.34
CA SER A 40 0.32 -0.79 -9.96
C SER A 40 1.31 -1.64 -9.15
N ALA A 41 1.81 -1.07 -8.05
CA ALA A 41 2.62 -1.82 -7.10
C ALA A 41 1.85 -2.99 -6.49
N SER A 42 0.54 -2.80 -6.25
CA SER A 42 -0.35 -3.87 -5.77
C SER A 42 -0.45 -5.03 -6.77
N MET A 43 -0.57 -4.71 -8.07
CA MET A 43 -0.57 -5.72 -9.13
C MET A 43 0.76 -6.48 -9.18
N ALA A 44 1.89 -5.78 -9.04
CA ALA A 44 3.21 -6.43 -9.00
C ALA A 44 3.32 -7.43 -7.85
N VAL A 45 2.92 -7.02 -6.63
CA VAL A 45 2.92 -7.91 -5.47
C VAL A 45 1.94 -9.06 -5.66
N ALA A 46 0.73 -8.81 -6.18
CA ALA A 46 -0.25 -9.84 -6.49
C ALA A 46 0.30 -10.93 -7.42
N LEU A 47 1.03 -10.51 -8.46
CA LEU A 47 1.63 -11.41 -9.44
C LEU A 47 2.78 -12.23 -8.84
N PHE A 48 3.57 -11.62 -7.93
CA PHE A 48 4.69 -12.30 -7.30
C PHE A 48 4.29 -13.20 -6.13
N LEU A 49 3.14 -12.97 -5.52
CA LEU A 49 2.63 -13.78 -4.42
C LEU A 49 2.69 -15.29 -4.70
N PRO A 50 2.10 -15.81 -5.80
CA PRO A 50 2.15 -17.24 -6.10
C PRO A 50 3.58 -17.76 -6.33
N LEU A 51 4.47 -16.93 -6.86
CA LEU A 51 5.87 -17.32 -7.10
C LEU A 51 6.63 -17.54 -5.78
N THR A 52 6.21 -16.86 -4.70
CA THR A 52 6.82 -17.03 -3.38
C THR A 52 6.40 -18.32 -2.68
N PHE A 53 5.35 -19.01 -3.14
CA PHE A 53 4.81 -20.20 -2.49
C PHE A 53 5.83 -21.33 -2.27
N SER A 54 6.77 -21.49 -3.19
CA SER A 54 7.86 -22.47 -3.09
C SER A 54 9.06 -22.01 -2.27
N MET A 55 9.05 -20.76 -1.80
CA MET A 55 10.14 -20.17 -1.01
C MET A 55 9.92 -20.40 0.49
N THR A 56 10.99 -20.26 1.27
CA THR A 56 10.83 -20.17 2.73
C THR A 56 10.05 -18.90 3.10
N PRO A 57 9.32 -18.88 4.23
CA PRO A 57 8.53 -17.71 4.63
C PRO A 57 9.34 -16.41 4.66
N SER A 58 10.57 -16.46 5.17
CA SER A 58 11.45 -15.28 5.22
C SER A 58 11.86 -14.81 3.80
N MET A 59 12.27 -15.72 2.91
CA MET A 59 12.65 -15.36 1.54
C MET A 59 11.46 -14.84 0.74
N GLY A 60 10.28 -15.46 0.89
CA GLY A 60 9.05 -15.04 0.23
C GLY A 60 8.67 -13.62 0.65
N MET A 61 8.60 -13.36 1.96
CA MET A 61 8.25 -12.04 2.48
C MET A 61 9.27 -10.96 2.10
N ASN A 62 10.58 -11.26 2.14
CA ASN A 62 11.63 -10.33 1.72
C ASN A 62 11.53 -9.99 0.22
N THR A 63 11.16 -10.96 -0.62
CA THR A 63 10.93 -10.74 -2.06
C THR A 63 9.71 -9.84 -2.29
N LEU A 64 8.61 -10.06 -1.56
CA LEU A 64 7.41 -9.20 -1.67
C LEU A 64 7.68 -7.77 -1.20
N VAL A 65 8.45 -7.60 -0.12
CA VAL A 65 8.94 -6.28 0.34
C VAL A 65 9.75 -5.59 -0.75
N ALA A 66 10.63 -6.32 -1.43
CA ALA A 66 11.44 -5.79 -2.51
C ALA A 66 10.58 -5.30 -3.69
N VAL A 67 9.59 -6.09 -4.10
CA VAL A 67 8.60 -5.71 -5.14
C VAL A 67 7.79 -4.48 -4.70
N TYR A 68 7.39 -4.41 -3.45
CA TYR A 68 6.65 -3.27 -2.91
C TYR A 68 7.47 -1.97 -2.99
N ILE A 69 8.69 -1.98 -2.47
CA ILE A 69 9.57 -0.80 -2.46
C ILE A 69 9.85 -0.33 -3.88
N GLY A 70 10.22 -1.25 -4.78
CA GLY A 70 10.44 -0.93 -6.19
C GLY A 70 9.18 -0.39 -6.87
N GLY A 71 8.01 -0.99 -6.58
CA GLY A 71 6.73 -0.60 -7.17
C GLY A 71 6.27 0.80 -6.79
N ILE A 72 6.49 1.21 -5.56
CA ILE A 72 6.16 2.57 -5.11
C ILE A 72 7.12 3.60 -5.73
N SER A 73 8.44 3.34 -5.67
CA SER A 73 9.42 4.27 -6.21
C SER A 73 9.36 4.38 -7.73
N GLY A 74 9.18 3.27 -8.45
CA GLY A 74 9.14 3.29 -9.93
C GLY A 74 8.13 4.26 -10.54
N GLY A 75 7.07 4.60 -9.79
CA GLY A 75 6.03 5.55 -10.21
C GLY A 75 6.54 6.95 -10.56
N LEU A 76 7.64 7.38 -9.95
CA LEU A 76 8.25 8.70 -10.24
C LEU A 76 8.78 8.81 -11.66
N ILE A 77 9.22 7.72 -12.29
CA ILE A 77 9.84 7.73 -13.61
C ILE A 77 8.86 8.25 -14.68
N SER A 78 7.67 7.64 -14.74
CA SER A 78 6.63 8.09 -15.67
C SER A 78 5.98 9.40 -15.25
N ALA A 79 5.87 9.67 -13.95
CA ALA A 79 5.37 10.96 -13.45
C ALA A 79 6.22 12.12 -13.95
N ILE A 80 7.55 11.99 -13.91
CA ILE A 80 8.50 13.00 -14.35
C ILE A 80 8.60 13.05 -15.87
N LEU A 81 8.75 11.91 -16.56
CA LEU A 81 9.06 11.85 -17.98
C LEU A 81 7.84 11.93 -18.90
N LEU A 82 6.67 11.46 -18.47
CA LEU A 82 5.48 11.35 -19.31
C LEU A 82 4.32 12.27 -18.85
N ASN A 83 4.45 12.96 -17.72
CA ASN A 83 3.33 13.63 -17.02
C ASN A 83 2.15 12.69 -16.72
N MET A 84 2.44 11.42 -16.55
CA MET A 84 1.46 10.39 -16.23
C MET A 84 1.94 9.65 -14.98
N PRO A 85 1.19 9.68 -13.88
CA PRO A 85 1.61 8.95 -12.68
C PRO A 85 1.69 7.46 -12.99
N GLY A 86 2.81 6.82 -12.68
CA GLY A 86 2.97 5.38 -12.82
C GLY A 86 2.13 4.64 -11.77
N THR A 87 2.09 5.20 -10.58
CA THR A 87 1.23 4.75 -9.47
C THR A 87 0.36 5.89 -8.97
N ALA A 88 -0.75 5.58 -8.31
CA ALA A 88 -1.61 6.61 -7.70
C ALA A 88 -0.85 7.50 -6.71
N SER A 89 0.19 6.97 -6.07
CA SER A 89 1.00 7.70 -5.10
C SER A 89 1.98 8.71 -5.73
N SER A 90 2.30 8.58 -7.02
CA SER A 90 3.18 9.50 -7.74
C SER A 90 2.45 10.68 -8.43
N ILE A 91 1.13 10.84 -8.21
CA ILE A 91 0.34 11.94 -8.79
C ILE A 91 0.94 13.31 -8.44
N ALA A 92 1.25 13.54 -7.17
CA ALA A 92 1.77 14.83 -6.72
C ALA A 92 3.16 15.13 -7.30
N THR A 93 3.94 14.11 -7.65
CA THR A 93 5.26 14.26 -8.30
C THR A 93 5.15 14.82 -9.71
N THR A 94 4.03 14.63 -10.41
CA THR A 94 3.82 15.22 -11.74
C THR A 94 3.80 16.73 -11.70
N PHE A 95 3.38 17.35 -10.60
CA PHE A 95 3.17 18.80 -10.49
C PHE A 95 4.45 19.61 -10.71
N ASP A 96 5.58 19.14 -10.19
CA ASP A 96 6.87 19.81 -10.36
C ASP A 96 7.87 18.95 -11.15
N GLY A 97 7.78 17.63 -11.07
CA GLY A 97 8.70 16.73 -11.76
C GLY A 97 8.65 16.85 -13.27
N HIS A 98 7.47 16.87 -13.85
CA HIS A 98 7.32 17.00 -15.30
C HIS A 98 7.65 18.41 -15.84
N PRO A 99 7.21 19.52 -15.23
CA PRO A 99 7.69 20.86 -15.61
C PRO A 99 9.20 20.99 -15.55
N MET A 100 9.86 20.45 -14.51
CA MET A 100 11.30 20.45 -14.39
C MET A 100 11.97 19.67 -15.53
N ALA A 101 11.40 18.50 -15.90
CA ALA A 101 11.89 17.73 -17.03
C ALA A 101 11.72 18.45 -18.37
N LYS A 102 10.60 19.16 -18.59
CA LYS A 102 10.38 20.02 -19.77
C LYS A 102 11.37 21.15 -19.86
N ASN A 103 11.81 21.70 -18.73
CA ASN A 103 12.82 22.72 -18.65
C ASN A 103 14.26 22.21 -18.95
N GLY A 104 14.40 20.91 -19.29
CA GLY A 104 15.68 20.28 -19.61
C GLY A 104 16.41 19.69 -18.40
N GLU A 105 15.82 19.70 -17.22
CA GLU A 105 16.41 19.22 -15.97
C GLU A 105 15.87 17.82 -15.57
N ALA A 106 15.47 16.98 -16.53
CA ALA A 106 14.88 15.67 -16.30
C ALA A 106 15.72 14.78 -15.36
N MET A 107 17.05 14.73 -15.58
CA MET A 107 17.94 13.90 -14.74
C MET A 107 18.09 14.44 -13.33
N LYS A 108 18.01 15.77 -13.13
CA LYS A 108 18.02 16.38 -11.80
C LYS A 108 16.72 16.05 -11.06
N ALA A 109 15.59 16.14 -11.75
CA ALA A 109 14.29 15.77 -11.20
C ALA A 109 14.25 14.30 -10.75
N LEU A 110 14.73 13.38 -11.64
CA LEU A 110 14.85 11.95 -11.34
C LEU A 110 15.83 11.70 -10.18
N GLY A 111 16.99 12.34 -10.17
CA GLY A 111 17.98 12.17 -9.12
C GLY A 111 17.48 12.63 -7.75
N LEU A 112 16.80 13.78 -7.68
CA LEU A 112 16.15 14.24 -6.46
C LEU A 112 15.06 13.23 -6.01
N GLY A 113 14.20 12.82 -6.94
CA GLY A 113 13.14 11.85 -6.63
C GLY A 113 13.71 10.55 -6.06
N ILE A 114 14.65 9.91 -6.76
CA ILE A 114 15.24 8.62 -6.36
C ILE A 114 15.97 8.71 -5.00
N VAL A 115 16.80 9.74 -4.81
CA VAL A 115 17.56 9.88 -3.56
C VAL A 115 16.63 10.12 -2.38
N PHE A 116 15.67 11.04 -2.51
CA PHE A 116 14.76 11.35 -1.42
C PHE A 116 13.68 10.29 -1.20
N SER A 117 13.36 9.46 -2.22
CA SER A 117 12.59 8.22 -2.06
C SER A 117 13.32 7.21 -1.19
N ALA A 118 14.60 6.95 -1.48
CA ALA A 118 15.42 6.04 -0.68
C ALA A 118 15.56 6.52 0.77
N MET A 119 15.80 7.81 0.97
CA MET A 119 15.91 8.40 2.30
C MET A 119 14.57 8.34 3.06
N GLY A 120 13.44 8.59 2.39
CA GLY A 120 12.10 8.47 2.97
C GLY A 120 11.81 7.05 3.43
N SER A 121 12.13 6.07 2.59
CA SER A 121 12.05 4.66 2.92
C SER A 121 12.89 4.31 4.15
N ILE A 122 14.19 4.65 4.14
CA ILE A 122 15.11 4.36 5.25
C ILE A 122 14.62 5.00 6.55
N PHE A 123 14.17 6.27 6.50
CA PHE A 123 13.61 6.95 7.67
C PHE A 123 12.44 6.17 8.28
N SER A 124 11.46 5.80 7.46
CA SER A 124 10.28 5.09 7.92
C SER A 124 10.59 3.66 8.38
N PHE A 125 11.58 2.99 7.79
CA PHE A 125 12.01 1.66 8.22
C PHE A 125 12.77 1.68 9.55
N ILE A 126 13.50 2.75 9.83
CA ILE A 126 14.07 2.99 11.17
C ILE A 126 12.92 3.14 12.18
N VAL A 127 11.92 3.98 11.88
CA VAL A 127 10.75 4.12 12.75
C VAL A 127 10.03 2.78 12.93
N LEU A 128 9.79 2.03 11.85
CA LEU A 128 9.18 0.69 11.88
C LEU A 128 9.95 -0.25 12.83
N THR A 129 11.27 -0.33 12.67
CA THR A 129 12.14 -1.26 13.43
C THR A 129 12.10 -0.98 14.94
N PHE A 130 12.05 0.30 15.32
CA PHE A 130 12.05 0.67 16.75
C PHE A 130 10.64 0.71 17.35
N CYS A 131 9.63 1.13 16.59
CA CYS A 131 8.27 1.29 17.11
C CYS A 131 7.46 -0.01 17.09
N ALA A 132 7.58 -0.85 16.03
CA ALA A 132 6.70 -2.00 15.88
C ALA A 132 6.83 -3.05 17.00
N PRO A 133 8.04 -3.42 17.49
CA PRO A 133 8.14 -4.37 18.60
C PRO A 133 7.48 -3.86 19.88
N SER A 134 7.69 -2.59 20.23
CA SER A 134 7.09 -1.99 21.43
C SER A 134 5.57 -1.91 21.34
N LEU A 135 5.04 -1.61 20.16
CA LEU A 135 3.60 -1.59 19.91
C LEU A 135 3.02 -3.02 19.94
N ALA A 136 3.75 -4.02 19.46
CA ALA A 136 3.34 -5.42 19.52
C ALA A 136 3.23 -5.91 20.98
N ASP A 137 4.19 -5.54 21.85
CA ASP A 137 4.13 -5.86 23.28
C ASP A 137 2.90 -5.26 23.98
N ILE A 138 2.46 -4.09 23.55
CA ILE A 138 1.22 -3.47 24.03
C ILE A 138 0.01 -4.23 23.47
N ALA A 139 0.02 -4.56 22.17
CA ALA A 139 -1.07 -5.24 21.49
C ALA A 139 -1.29 -6.68 22.00
N LEU A 140 -0.25 -7.35 22.50
CA LEU A 140 -0.37 -8.66 23.18
C LEU A 140 -1.25 -8.62 24.43
N LYS A 141 -1.46 -7.46 25.04
CA LYS A 141 -2.31 -7.28 26.23
C LYS A 141 -3.77 -6.99 25.88
N PHE A 142 -4.09 -6.86 24.58
CA PHE A 142 -5.43 -6.53 24.13
C PHE A 142 -6.35 -7.75 24.25
N THR A 143 -7.54 -7.51 24.75
CA THR A 143 -8.62 -8.48 24.79
C THR A 143 -9.47 -8.38 23.51
N PRO A 144 -10.44 -9.27 23.30
CA PRO A 144 -11.35 -9.16 22.15
C PRO A 144 -12.08 -7.81 22.04
N ALA A 145 -12.37 -7.14 23.17
CA ALA A 145 -13.03 -5.85 23.16
C ALA A 145 -12.13 -4.73 22.55
N GLU A 146 -10.86 -4.65 22.97
CA GLU A 146 -9.92 -3.68 22.42
C GLU A 146 -9.65 -3.98 20.93
N ASN A 147 -9.45 -5.23 20.57
CA ASN A 147 -9.25 -5.62 19.17
C ASN A 147 -10.47 -5.27 18.30
N PHE A 148 -11.70 -5.47 18.80
CA PHE A 148 -12.91 -5.01 18.12
C PHE A 148 -12.91 -3.49 17.93
N GLY A 149 -12.58 -2.71 18.97
CA GLY A 149 -12.49 -1.25 18.92
C GLY A 149 -11.51 -0.77 17.84
N ILE A 150 -10.34 -1.40 17.75
CA ILE A 150 -9.30 -1.08 16.75
C ILE A 150 -9.78 -1.44 15.34
N CYS A 151 -10.38 -2.62 15.13
CA CYS A 151 -10.94 -3.00 13.83
C CYS A 151 -12.05 -2.04 13.40
N PHE A 152 -12.94 -1.66 14.31
CA PHE A 152 -14.02 -0.71 14.06
C PHE A 152 -13.47 0.68 13.70
N PHE A 153 -12.45 1.16 14.44
CA PHE A 153 -11.76 2.40 14.13
C PHE A 153 -11.12 2.34 12.74
N ALA A 154 -10.38 1.26 12.42
CA ALA A 154 -9.73 1.10 11.12
C ALA A 154 -10.75 1.14 9.96
N LEU A 155 -11.86 0.39 10.07
CA LEU A 155 -12.93 0.39 9.06
C LEU A 155 -13.56 1.78 8.88
N THR A 156 -13.77 2.50 9.97
CA THR A 156 -14.33 3.85 9.95
C THR A 156 -13.39 4.83 9.25
N MET A 157 -12.10 4.80 9.60
CA MET A 157 -11.09 5.66 8.98
C MET A 157 -10.97 5.43 7.49
N VAL A 158 -10.91 4.17 7.08
CA VAL A 158 -10.80 3.78 5.67
C VAL A 158 -11.99 4.26 4.86
N ALA A 159 -13.21 4.04 5.36
CA ALA A 159 -14.43 4.42 4.65
C ALA A 159 -14.53 5.95 4.44
N ILE A 160 -14.01 6.73 5.38
CA ILE A 160 -14.15 8.19 5.37
C ILE A 160 -13.01 8.88 4.62
N LEU A 161 -11.77 8.44 4.81
CA LEU A 161 -10.58 9.16 4.34
C LEU A 161 -10.15 8.78 2.93
N ALA A 162 -10.43 7.54 2.51
CA ALA A 162 -9.89 7.01 1.26
C ALA A 162 -10.46 7.63 -0.03
N SER A 163 -11.62 8.28 0.01
CA SER A 163 -12.34 8.66 -1.22
C SER A 163 -12.58 10.15 -1.43
N GLY A 164 -12.34 10.97 -0.44
CA GLY A 164 -12.80 12.37 -0.50
C GLY A 164 -14.33 12.53 -0.60
N ASN A 165 -15.08 11.40 -0.70
CA ASN A 165 -16.53 11.31 -0.69
C ASN A 165 -16.92 10.17 0.26
N MET A 166 -17.39 10.54 1.45
CA MET A 166 -17.71 9.61 2.53
C MET A 166 -18.77 8.56 2.11
N ILE A 167 -19.81 8.97 1.36
CA ILE A 167 -20.90 8.06 0.96
C ILE A 167 -20.33 6.95 0.07
N LYS A 168 -19.47 7.30 -0.89
CA LYS A 168 -18.83 6.33 -1.77
C LYS A 168 -17.89 5.40 -1.00
N GLY A 169 -17.14 5.94 -0.04
CA GLY A 169 -16.26 5.15 0.82
C GLY A 169 -17.03 4.16 1.70
N LEU A 170 -18.10 4.62 2.35
CA LEU A 170 -18.97 3.77 3.17
C LEU A 170 -19.66 2.69 2.32
N LEU A 171 -20.21 3.05 1.16
CA LEU A 171 -20.84 2.10 0.25
C LEU A 171 -19.84 1.02 -0.20
N ALA A 172 -18.64 1.43 -0.58
CA ALA A 172 -17.59 0.51 -0.98
C ALA A 172 -17.19 -0.44 0.17
N GLY A 173 -17.02 0.08 1.37
CA GLY A 173 -16.70 -0.72 2.56
C GLY A 173 -17.82 -1.69 2.94
N MET A 174 -19.09 -1.25 2.91
CA MET A 174 -20.23 -2.11 3.19
C MET A 174 -20.32 -3.28 2.21
N LEU A 175 -20.08 -3.05 0.92
CA LEU A 175 -20.03 -4.13 -0.06
C LEU A 175 -18.89 -5.11 0.24
N GLY A 176 -17.72 -4.63 0.67
CA GLY A 176 -16.62 -5.49 1.14
C GLY A 176 -17.05 -6.37 2.32
N LEU A 177 -17.68 -5.79 3.34
CA LEU A 177 -18.23 -6.54 4.49
C LEU A 177 -19.29 -7.57 4.07
N MET A 178 -20.15 -7.25 3.09
CA MET A 178 -21.14 -8.21 2.62
C MET A 178 -20.51 -9.46 2.04
N PHE A 179 -19.42 -9.35 1.29
CA PHE A 179 -18.72 -10.50 0.74
C PHE A 179 -18.07 -11.39 1.83
N THR A 180 -17.68 -10.84 2.98
CA THR A 180 -17.15 -11.64 4.10
C THR A 180 -18.21 -12.50 4.78
N LEU A 181 -19.49 -12.17 4.61
CA LEU A 181 -20.60 -12.95 5.18
C LEU A 181 -20.93 -14.19 4.37
N ILE A 182 -20.35 -14.36 3.18
CA ILE A 182 -20.58 -15.54 2.33
C ILE A 182 -19.66 -16.66 2.80
N GLY A 183 -20.23 -17.80 3.17
CA GLY A 183 -19.50 -18.98 3.65
C GLY A 183 -19.88 -19.41 5.06
N MET A 184 -18.98 -20.09 5.74
CA MET A 184 -19.17 -20.57 7.11
C MET A 184 -18.88 -19.46 8.11
N ALA A 185 -19.77 -19.26 9.08
CA ALA A 185 -19.51 -18.30 10.16
C ALA A 185 -18.30 -18.73 11.01
N PRO A 186 -17.39 -17.80 11.39
CA PRO A 186 -16.06 -18.15 11.94
C PRO A 186 -16.11 -18.80 13.33
N ILE A 187 -17.21 -18.70 14.07
CA ILE A 187 -17.32 -19.22 15.44
C ILE A 187 -18.24 -20.45 15.53
N ASP A 188 -19.44 -20.35 14.97
CA ASP A 188 -20.48 -21.38 15.09
C ASP A 188 -20.55 -22.32 13.87
N GLY A 189 -19.79 -22.03 12.80
CA GLY A 189 -19.75 -22.87 11.61
C GLY A 189 -21.06 -22.93 10.82
N THR A 190 -22.01 -22.01 11.06
CA THR A 190 -23.26 -21.98 10.31
C THR A 190 -23.04 -21.44 8.88
N PRO A 191 -23.53 -22.14 7.82
CA PRO A 191 -23.41 -21.67 6.46
C PRO A 191 -24.31 -20.43 6.21
N ARG A 192 -23.73 -19.39 5.58
CA ARG A 192 -24.42 -18.14 5.29
C ARG A 192 -24.26 -17.79 3.80
N PHE A 193 -25.35 -17.42 3.16
CA PHE A 193 -25.38 -16.98 1.76
C PHE A 193 -24.66 -17.92 0.78
N THR A 194 -24.68 -19.23 1.06
CA THR A 194 -24.06 -20.24 0.19
C THR A 194 -24.96 -20.67 -0.96
N PHE A 195 -26.26 -20.37 -0.89
CA PHE A 195 -27.26 -20.71 -1.91
C PHE A 195 -27.25 -22.19 -2.33
N GLY A 196 -26.79 -23.09 -1.46
CA GLY A 196 -26.65 -24.52 -1.72
C GLY A 196 -25.41 -24.89 -2.54
N ALA A 197 -24.56 -23.94 -2.91
CA ALA A 197 -23.32 -24.20 -3.66
C ALA A 197 -22.20 -24.61 -2.71
N SER A 198 -21.65 -25.83 -2.88
CA SER A 198 -20.54 -26.34 -2.07
C SER A 198 -19.27 -25.47 -2.13
N ASN A 199 -19.00 -24.89 -3.28
CA ASN A 199 -17.86 -24.01 -3.49
C ASN A 199 -17.92 -22.72 -2.63
N LEU A 200 -19.15 -22.25 -2.31
CA LEU A 200 -19.35 -21.08 -1.45
C LEU A 200 -19.29 -21.39 0.05
N MET A 201 -19.23 -22.67 0.45
CA MET A 201 -19.09 -23.04 1.88
C MET A 201 -17.81 -22.48 2.51
N ALA A 202 -16.70 -22.50 1.78
CA ALA A 202 -15.44 -21.91 2.24
C ALA A 202 -15.39 -20.37 2.09
N GLY A 203 -16.43 -19.75 1.53
CA GLY A 203 -16.40 -18.32 1.17
C GLY A 203 -15.48 -18.01 0.00
N PHE A 204 -15.20 -16.74 -0.17
CA PHE A 204 -14.19 -16.26 -1.12
C PHE A 204 -12.84 -16.17 -0.42
N ASP A 205 -11.83 -16.81 -1.02
CA ASP A 205 -10.47 -16.74 -0.50
C ASP A 205 -9.89 -15.34 -0.68
N THR A 206 -9.08 -14.93 0.29
CA THR A 206 -8.45 -13.60 0.33
C THR A 206 -7.61 -13.33 -0.91
N LEU A 207 -6.74 -14.27 -1.29
CA LEU A 207 -5.79 -14.03 -2.38
C LEU A 207 -6.47 -13.89 -3.75
N PRO A 208 -7.36 -14.80 -4.19
CA PRO A 208 -8.12 -14.62 -5.43
C PRO A 208 -8.92 -13.31 -5.45
N THR A 209 -9.54 -12.94 -4.32
CA THR A 209 -10.27 -11.67 -4.20
C THR A 209 -9.37 -10.47 -4.46
N LEU A 210 -8.19 -10.44 -3.84
CA LEU A 210 -7.23 -9.35 -3.99
C LEU A 210 -6.65 -9.29 -5.41
N ILE A 211 -6.28 -10.45 -6.00
CA ILE A 211 -5.82 -10.53 -7.40
C ILE A 211 -6.91 -9.97 -8.34
N GLY A 212 -8.17 -10.34 -8.13
CA GLY A 212 -9.29 -9.84 -8.90
C GLY A 212 -9.41 -8.33 -8.82
N ILE A 213 -9.56 -7.80 -7.60
CA ILE A 213 -9.80 -6.37 -7.34
C ILE A 213 -8.64 -5.48 -7.80
N PHE A 214 -7.39 -5.90 -7.68
CA PHE A 214 -6.24 -5.08 -8.04
C PHE A 214 -5.70 -5.41 -9.43
N ALA A 215 -5.37 -6.68 -9.71
CA ALA A 215 -4.70 -7.02 -10.96
C ALA A 215 -5.68 -7.10 -12.14
N ILE A 216 -6.77 -7.85 -12.03
CA ILE A 216 -7.70 -8.02 -13.15
C ILE A 216 -8.45 -6.72 -13.44
N SER A 217 -8.85 -5.96 -12.42
CA SER A 217 -9.52 -4.67 -12.64
C SER A 217 -8.61 -3.67 -13.36
N ASP A 218 -7.34 -3.58 -12.97
CA ASP A 218 -6.36 -2.70 -13.63
C ASP A 218 -6.11 -3.13 -15.08
N ILE A 219 -6.06 -4.45 -15.36
CA ILE A 219 -5.99 -5.00 -16.72
C ILE A 219 -7.19 -4.52 -17.54
N LEU A 220 -8.41 -4.66 -17.02
CA LEU A 220 -9.64 -4.24 -17.73
C LEU A 220 -9.66 -2.72 -17.99
N CYS A 221 -9.34 -1.91 -17.00
CA CYS A 221 -9.26 -0.45 -17.13
C CYS A 221 -8.19 -0.03 -18.15
N THR A 222 -7.01 -0.68 -18.11
CA THR A 222 -5.92 -0.38 -19.02
C THR A 222 -6.26 -0.83 -20.44
N ALA A 223 -6.90 -2.00 -20.62
CA ALA A 223 -7.35 -2.50 -21.91
C ALA A 223 -8.36 -1.56 -22.59
N GLU A 224 -9.29 -1.00 -21.81
CA GLU A 224 -10.27 -0.02 -22.30
C GLU A 224 -9.59 1.27 -22.78
N SER A 225 -8.55 1.73 -22.10
CA SER A 225 -7.80 2.93 -22.44
C SER A 225 -6.77 2.74 -23.57
N MET A 226 -6.61 1.51 -24.08
CA MET A 226 -5.73 1.24 -25.21
C MET A 226 -6.28 1.88 -26.50
N GLY A 227 -5.50 2.82 -27.06
CA GLY A 227 -5.85 3.55 -28.29
C GLY A 227 -5.77 5.07 -28.14
N SER A 228 -5.65 5.60 -26.97
CA SER A 228 -5.53 7.05 -26.73
C SER A 228 -4.07 7.54 -26.74
N GLY A 229 -3.54 7.76 -27.93
CA GLY A 229 -2.36 8.62 -28.12
C GLY A 229 -0.99 7.95 -28.11
N LYS A 230 -0.02 8.55 -28.84
CA LYS A 230 1.40 8.23 -28.76
C LYS A 230 1.98 8.82 -27.47
N LEU A 231 2.69 8.01 -26.71
CA LEU A 231 3.46 8.46 -25.55
C LEU A 231 4.73 9.20 -26.04
N GLU A 232 4.78 10.50 -25.86
CA GLU A 232 6.00 11.28 -26.08
C GLU A 232 6.82 11.27 -24.79
N THR A 233 7.99 10.63 -24.84
CA THR A 233 8.93 10.58 -23.70
C THR A 233 9.93 11.73 -23.84
N ILE A 234 10.23 12.41 -22.72
CA ILE A 234 11.31 13.39 -22.65
C ILE A 234 12.66 12.67 -22.70
N GLU A 235 13.60 13.19 -23.50
CA GLU A 235 14.92 12.61 -23.65
C GLU A 235 15.76 12.79 -22.37
N VAL A 236 16.35 11.69 -21.91
CA VAL A 236 17.15 11.63 -20.70
C VAL A 236 18.64 11.81 -21.06
N LYS A 237 19.19 12.99 -20.79
CA LYS A 237 20.61 13.32 -21.02
C LYS A 237 21.46 12.91 -19.82
N LYS A 238 22.71 12.47 -20.09
CA LYS A 238 23.65 12.12 -19.00
C LYS A 238 24.04 13.36 -18.19
N VAL A 239 24.04 13.23 -16.85
CA VAL A 239 24.56 14.26 -15.91
C VAL A 239 25.62 13.64 -14.99
N LYS A 240 26.41 14.50 -14.32
CA LYS A 240 27.35 14.05 -13.29
C LYS A 240 26.60 13.77 -11.98
N GLY A 241 26.92 12.64 -11.31
CA GLY A 241 26.26 12.23 -10.07
C GLY A 241 24.74 12.17 -10.23
N PHE A 242 23.98 12.55 -9.21
CA PHE A 242 22.52 12.60 -9.22
C PHE A 242 21.92 13.88 -9.84
N GLY A 243 22.71 14.72 -10.50
CA GLY A 243 22.24 15.95 -11.15
C GLY A 243 22.04 17.14 -10.22
N PHE A 244 22.38 17.02 -8.95
CA PHE A 244 22.35 18.10 -7.96
C PHE A 244 23.60 18.09 -7.07
N SER A 245 23.89 19.21 -6.41
CA SER A 245 25.07 19.42 -5.57
C SER A 245 24.81 19.03 -4.12
N MET A 246 25.90 18.80 -3.33
CA MET A 246 25.78 18.57 -1.89
C MET A 246 25.17 19.76 -1.15
N LYS A 247 25.35 21.00 -1.64
CA LYS A 247 24.70 22.18 -1.05
C LYS A 247 23.19 22.15 -1.23
N GLU A 248 22.72 21.77 -2.42
CA GLU A 248 21.29 21.56 -2.69
C GLU A 248 20.72 20.41 -1.84
N PHE A 249 21.46 19.31 -1.71
CA PHE A 249 21.07 18.21 -0.84
C PHE A 249 20.80 18.68 0.60
N VAL A 250 21.77 19.36 1.21
CA VAL A 250 21.63 19.87 2.60
C VAL A 250 20.50 20.90 2.71
N TYR A 251 20.31 21.73 1.68
CA TYR A 251 19.21 22.70 1.63
C TYR A 251 17.83 22.03 1.73
N HIS A 252 17.65 20.86 1.12
CA HIS A 252 16.38 20.14 1.10
C HIS A 252 16.12 19.26 2.33
N LEU A 253 17.13 19.03 3.20
CA LEU A 253 16.98 18.14 4.38
C LEU A 253 15.83 18.52 5.34
N PRO A 254 15.55 19.80 5.66
CA PRO A 254 14.42 20.17 6.51
C PRO A 254 13.07 19.82 5.86
N ASN A 255 12.94 20.02 4.55
CA ASN A 255 11.76 19.64 3.79
C ASN A 255 11.58 18.13 3.74
N PHE A 256 12.67 17.39 3.49
CA PHE A 256 12.71 15.94 3.55
C PHE A 256 12.22 15.41 4.91
N LEU A 257 12.82 15.86 6.02
CA LEU A 257 12.49 15.34 7.36
C LEU A 257 11.01 15.54 7.70
N ARG A 258 10.50 16.76 7.46
CA ARG A 258 9.08 17.06 7.64
C ARG A 258 8.18 16.14 6.80
N SER A 259 8.53 15.95 5.53
CA SER A 259 7.75 15.14 4.60
C SER A 259 7.81 13.65 4.93
N ALA A 260 8.97 13.15 5.37
CA ALA A 260 9.12 11.77 5.84
C ALA A 260 8.28 11.50 7.11
N ILE A 261 8.23 12.46 8.05
CA ILE A 261 7.35 12.37 9.23
C ILE A 261 5.87 12.33 8.82
N ILE A 262 5.46 13.20 7.88
CA ILE A 262 4.09 13.20 7.34
C ILE A 262 3.79 11.84 6.69
N GLY A 263 4.69 11.36 5.83
CA GLY A 263 4.53 10.08 5.14
C GLY A 263 4.39 8.91 6.09
N THR A 264 5.31 8.79 7.06
CA THR A 264 5.27 7.72 8.06
C THR A 264 3.99 7.80 8.91
N GLY A 265 3.62 9.00 9.37
CA GLY A 265 2.41 9.20 10.18
C GLY A 265 1.12 8.86 9.43
N ILE A 266 1.01 9.27 8.16
CA ILE A 266 -0.15 8.91 7.31
C ILE A 266 -0.16 7.41 7.01
N GLY A 267 1.02 6.80 6.80
CA GLY A 267 1.12 5.36 6.55
C GLY A 267 0.57 4.50 7.70
N ILE A 268 0.74 4.92 8.94
CA ILE A 268 0.18 4.21 10.11
C ILE A 268 -1.36 4.18 10.09
N LEU A 269 -1.98 5.15 9.43
CA LEU A 269 -3.45 5.21 9.36
C LEU A 269 -3.95 4.27 8.25
N PRO A 270 -4.76 3.26 8.57
CA PRO A 270 -5.22 2.29 7.58
C PRO A 270 -5.96 2.93 6.41
N GLY A 271 -5.64 2.51 5.19
CA GLY A 271 -6.39 2.83 3.97
C GLY A 271 -6.11 4.18 3.34
N ILE A 272 -5.26 5.02 3.89
CA ILE A 272 -4.98 6.35 3.34
C ILE A 272 -3.93 6.28 2.22
N GLY A 273 -2.84 5.57 2.44
CA GLY A 273 -1.82 5.28 1.44
C GLY A 273 -0.96 6.47 0.98
N GLY A 274 -0.01 6.18 0.07
CA GLY A 274 1.02 7.11 -0.38
C GLY A 274 0.50 8.31 -1.19
N SER A 275 -0.63 8.20 -1.89
CA SER A 275 -1.19 9.30 -2.67
C SER A 275 -1.59 10.49 -1.79
N THR A 276 -2.25 10.22 -0.69
CA THR A 276 -2.67 11.26 0.27
C THR A 276 -1.47 11.83 1.02
N SER A 277 -0.50 11.01 1.40
CA SER A 277 0.70 11.47 2.10
C SER A 277 1.56 12.37 1.21
N GLY A 278 1.78 12.00 -0.04
CA GLY A 278 2.50 12.81 -1.02
C GLY A 278 1.83 14.16 -1.29
N MET A 279 0.49 14.15 -1.45
CA MET A 279 -0.28 15.39 -1.65
C MET A 279 -0.22 16.30 -0.41
N LEU A 280 -0.38 15.74 0.79
CA LEU A 280 -0.32 16.51 2.04
C LEU A 280 1.07 17.11 2.26
N ALA A 281 2.13 16.34 1.99
CA ALA A 281 3.50 16.82 2.08
C ALA A 281 3.77 17.94 1.07
N TYR A 282 3.29 17.79 -0.18
CA TYR A 282 3.39 18.83 -1.21
C TYR A 282 2.74 20.14 -0.78
N VAL A 283 1.47 20.08 -0.34
CA VAL A 283 0.72 21.26 0.12
C VAL A 283 1.41 21.91 1.32
N THR A 284 1.89 21.09 2.26
CA THR A 284 2.61 21.58 3.44
C THR A 284 3.93 22.26 3.04
N ALA A 285 4.70 21.64 2.13
CA ALA A 285 5.93 22.22 1.61
C ALA A 285 5.67 23.57 0.92
N LYS A 286 4.67 23.61 0.04
CA LYS A 286 4.25 24.84 -0.63
C LYS A 286 3.86 25.96 0.34
N ASN A 287 3.05 25.63 1.36
CA ASN A 287 2.57 26.61 2.34
C ASN A 287 3.68 27.16 3.24
N MET A 288 4.71 26.37 3.53
CA MET A 288 5.84 26.75 4.37
C MET A 288 7.01 27.35 3.56
N SER A 289 7.00 27.22 2.24
CA SER A 289 8.06 27.74 1.38
C SER A 289 7.97 29.26 1.24
N LYS A 290 9.15 29.89 1.20
CA LYS A 290 9.27 31.31 0.78
C LYS A 290 9.06 31.49 -0.74
N LYS A 291 9.15 30.39 -1.51
CA LYS A 291 9.05 30.35 -2.98
C LYS A 291 7.76 29.68 -3.45
N ARG A 292 6.62 30.04 -2.85
CA ARG A 292 5.32 29.42 -3.14
C ARG A 292 4.93 29.43 -4.61
N ASP A 293 5.32 30.49 -5.32
CA ASP A 293 4.97 30.71 -6.73
C ASP A 293 5.77 29.83 -7.71
N GLU A 294 6.86 29.20 -7.24
CA GLU A 294 7.65 28.27 -8.05
C GLU A 294 7.01 26.86 -8.08
N PHE A 295 6.18 26.52 -7.06
CA PHE A 295 5.49 25.22 -6.99
C PHE A 295 4.48 25.09 -8.13
N GLY A 296 4.54 23.96 -8.84
CA GLY A 296 3.78 23.66 -10.05
C GLY A 296 4.50 24.12 -11.34
N LYS A 297 5.73 24.65 -11.24
CA LYS A 297 6.52 25.15 -12.37
C LYS A 297 7.90 24.48 -12.48
N GLY A 298 8.14 23.42 -11.71
CA GLY A 298 9.42 22.72 -11.66
C GLY A 298 10.23 23.02 -10.40
N CYS A 299 9.56 23.17 -9.25
CA CYS A 299 10.21 23.40 -7.96
C CYS A 299 10.82 22.11 -7.41
N PRO A 300 12.14 22.04 -7.16
CA PRO A 300 12.77 20.86 -6.55
C PRO A 300 12.16 20.45 -5.21
N ASP A 301 11.76 21.44 -4.38
CA ASP A 301 11.12 21.18 -3.07
C ASP A 301 9.80 20.40 -3.20
N GLY A 302 9.07 20.57 -4.32
CA GLY A 302 7.86 19.82 -4.60
C GLY A 302 8.15 18.32 -4.78
N ILE A 303 9.18 17.97 -5.56
CA ILE A 303 9.62 16.58 -5.79
C ILE A 303 10.13 15.96 -4.47
N VAL A 304 10.99 16.69 -3.75
CA VAL A 304 11.53 16.23 -2.45
C VAL A 304 10.40 15.93 -1.49
N ALA A 305 9.41 16.81 -1.36
CA ALA A 305 8.30 16.62 -0.44
C ALA A 305 7.45 15.40 -0.81
N THR A 306 7.07 15.27 -2.08
CA THR A 306 6.19 14.19 -2.54
C THR A 306 6.85 12.83 -2.43
N GLU A 307 8.09 12.71 -2.92
CA GLU A 307 8.78 11.42 -2.97
C GLU A 307 9.24 10.96 -1.58
N SER A 308 9.70 11.88 -0.73
CA SER A 308 10.01 11.53 0.66
C SER A 308 8.80 10.99 1.41
N ALA A 309 7.64 11.66 1.29
CA ALA A 309 6.43 11.25 1.98
C ALA A 309 5.84 9.97 1.40
N ASN A 310 5.79 9.85 0.07
CA ASN A 310 5.29 8.66 -0.62
C ASN A 310 6.04 7.41 -0.16
N ASN A 311 7.36 7.44 -0.21
CA ASN A 311 8.19 6.30 0.16
C ASN A 311 8.27 6.06 1.68
N ALA A 312 8.19 7.12 2.49
CA ALA A 312 8.10 6.96 3.95
C ALA A 312 6.75 6.33 4.39
N THR A 313 5.72 6.40 3.57
CA THR A 313 4.44 5.72 3.83
C THR A 313 4.60 4.20 3.89
N ILE A 314 5.58 3.62 3.19
CA ILE A 314 5.83 2.16 3.16
C ILE A 314 6.07 1.63 4.58
N GLY A 315 7.05 2.18 5.30
CA GLY A 315 7.33 1.78 6.68
C GLY A 315 6.17 2.07 7.62
N GLY A 316 5.49 3.22 7.43
CA GLY A 316 4.27 3.55 8.17
C GLY A 316 3.18 2.50 8.02
N ALA A 317 2.89 2.06 6.79
CA ALA A 317 1.85 1.07 6.48
C ALA A 317 2.20 -0.35 6.96
N MET A 318 3.48 -0.66 7.08
CA MET A 318 3.96 -1.93 7.64
C MET A 318 3.74 -2.04 9.15
N ILE A 319 3.67 -0.93 9.89
CA ILE A 319 3.44 -0.95 11.35
C ILE A 319 2.09 -1.59 11.70
N PRO A 320 0.93 -1.09 11.26
CA PRO A 320 -0.35 -1.70 11.58
C PRO A 320 -0.48 -3.12 10.99
N LEU A 321 0.11 -3.39 9.83
CA LEU A 321 0.11 -4.73 9.24
C LEU A 321 0.80 -5.74 10.17
N LEU A 322 2.01 -5.47 10.61
CA LEU A 322 2.79 -6.40 11.43
C LEU A 322 2.27 -6.49 12.87
N VAL A 323 1.85 -5.36 13.45
CA VAL A 323 1.45 -5.28 14.87
C VAL A 323 0.01 -5.73 15.09
N LEU A 324 -0.91 -5.38 14.19
CA LEU A 324 -2.35 -5.61 14.37
C LEU A 324 -2.95 -6.55 13.32
N GLY A 325 -2.20 -6.89 12.27
CA GLY A 325 -2.75 -7.63 11.12
C GLY A 325 -3.67 -6.77 10.24
N ILE A 326 -3.61 -5.44 10.37
CA ILE A 326 -4.45 -4.49 9.64
C ILE A 326 -3.61 -3.80 8.59
N PRO A 327 -3.87 -4.00 7.28
CA PRO A 327 -3.07 -3.37 6.24
C PRO A 327 -3.27 -1.85 6.20
N GLY A 328 -2.15 -1.11 6.00
CA GLY A 328 -2.14 0.35 5.90
C GLY A 328 -2.57 0.87 4.52
N ASP A 329 -2.35 0.08 3.47
CA ASP A 329 -2.68 0.42 2.08
C ASP A 329 -2.98 -0.82 1.23
N GLY A 330 -3.23 -0.64 -0.08
CA GLY A 330 -3.53 -1.73 -1.00
C GLY A 330 -2.37 -2.72 -1.20
N VAL A 331 -1.12 -2.28 -1.08
CA VAL A 331 0.03 -3.18 -1.25
C VAL A 331 0.27 -4.00 0.01
N THR A 332 0.16 -3.40 1.18
CA THR A 332 0.20 -4.13 2.46
C THR A 332 -0.97 -5.10 2.63
N ALA A 333 -2.13 -4.81 1.99
CA ALA A 333 -3.22 -5.76 1.88
C ALA A 333 -2.83 -7.02 1.10
N MET A 334 -2.10 -6.84 -0.03
CA MET A 334 -1.55 -7.97 -0.78
C MET A 334 -0.48 -8.73 0.03
N MET A 335 0.36 -8.02 0.79
CA MET A 335 1.36 -8.64 1.68
C MET A 335 0.71 -9.47 2.79
N LEU A 336 -0.48 -9.08 3.28
CA LEU A 336 -1.25 -9.90 4.22
C LEU A 336 -1.58 -11.28 3.60
N GLY A 337 -1.95 -11.31 2.31
CA GLY A 337 -2.07 -12.56 1.54
C GLY A 337 -0.77 -13.36 1.52
N GLY A 338 0.38 -12.69 1.41
CA GLY A 338 1.70 -13.32 1.49
C GLY A 338 1.96 -13.99 2.85
N PHE A 339 1.60 -13.35 3.95
CA PHE A 339 1.67 -13.97 5.28
C PHE A 339 0.82 -15.23 5.35
N LEU A 340 -0.42 -15.17 4.87
CA LEU A 340 -1.34 -16.31 4.90
C LEU A 340 -0.84 -17.51 4.07
N ILE A 341 -0.32 -17.29 2.87
CA ILE A 341 0.25 -18.34 2.01
C ILE A 341 1.40 -19.07 2.70
N HIS A 342 2.23 -18.33 3.44
CA HIS A 342 3.35 -18.89 4.18
C HIS A 342 2.95 -19.46 5.57
N GLY A 343 1.65 -19.55 5.87
CA GLY A 343 1.15 -20.05 7.15
C GLY A 343 1.43 -19.13 8.33
N LEU A 344 1.70 -17.86 8.07
CA LEU A 344 1.99 -16.84 9.06
C LEU A 344 0.73 -16.03 9.36
N SER A 345 0.48 -15.74 10.62
CA SER A 345 -0.59 -14.82 11.02
C SER A 345 0.00 -13.48 11.36
N ALA A 346 -0.29 -12.45 10.54
CA ALA A 346 0.09 -11.08 10.85
C ALA A 346 -0.59 -10.64 12.16
N GLY A 347 0.10 -9.85 12.97
CA GLY A 347 -0.37 -9.41 14.28
C GLY A 347 0.66 -9.63 15.38
N PRO A 348 0.34 -9.31 16.65
CA PRO A 348 1.33 -9.24 17.71
C PRO A 348 1.99 -10.59 18.04
N LEU A 349 1.29 -11.71 17.81
CA LEU A 349 1.85 -13.05 18.00
C LEU A 349 2.98 -13.37 16.99
N LEU A 350 3.04 -12.71 15.85
CA LEU A 350 4.10 -12.86 14.86
C LEU A 350 5.47 -12.52 15.47
N PHE A 351 5.52 -11.50 16.32
CA PHE A 351 6.76 -11.06 17.00
C PHE A 351 7.28 -12.09 18.01
N VAL A 352 6.40 -12.93 18.55
CA VAL A 352 6.76 -13.96 19.53
C VAL A 352 7.09 -15.29 18.85
N LYS A 353 6.25 -15.72 17.90
CA LYS A 353 6.37 -17.05 17.28
C LYS A 353 7.34 -17.10 16.10
N ASN A 354 7.45 -16.01 15.36
CA ASN A 354 8.22 -15.91 14.12
C ASN A 354 9.05 -14.63 14.09
N ALA A 355 9.76 -14.34 15.18
CA ALA A 355 10.58 -13.14 15.34
C ALA A 355 11.65 -13.02 14.24
N ASP A 356 12.22 -14.14 13.81
CA ASP A 356 13.19 -14.24 12.71
C ASP A 356 12.62 -13.69 11.39
N VAL A 357 11.38 -13.98 11.07
CA VAL A 357 10.70 -13.44 9.88
C VAL A 357 10.49 -11.93 10.02
N VAL A 358 10.04 -11.46 11.19
CA VAL A 358 9.79 -10.03 11.43
C VAL A 358 11.08 -9.22 11.29
N TYR A 359 12.15 -9.63 11.98
CA TYR A 359 13.44 -8.96 11.87
C TYR A 359 14.07 -9.13 10.48
N GLY A 360 13.78 -10.26 9.80
CA GLY A 360 14.10 -10.46 8.39
C GLY A 360 13.46 -9.39 7.50
N ILE A 361 12.18 -9.11 7.69
CA ILE A 361 11.45 -8.04 6.99
C ILE A 361 12.08 -6.66 7.28
N PHE A 362 12.43 -6.35 8.53
CA PHE A 362 13.08 -5.07 8.87
C PHE A 362 14.42 -4.90 8.16
N ALA A 363 15.24 -5.93 8.17
CA ALA A 363 16.54 -5.91 7.46
C ALA A 363 16.34 -5.83 5.94
N ALA A 364 15.38 -6.59 5.37
CA ALA A 364 15.05 -6.55 3.96
C ALA A 364 14.56 -5.16 3.52
N CYS A 365 13.71 -4.50 4.31
CA CYS A 365 13.26 -3.14 4.05
C CYS A 365 14.44 -2.17 3.86
N MET A 366 15.39 -2.20 4.79
CA MET A 366 16.57 -1.32 4.74
C MET A 366 17.48 -1.64 3.55
N VAL A 367 17.76 -2.93 3.32
CA VAL A 367 18.60 -3.36 2.20
C VAL A 367 17.94 -3.08 0.86
N CYS A 368 16.62 -3.32 0.73
CA CYS A 368 15.88 -3.05 -0.50
C CYS A 368 15.79 -1.54 -0.82
N ALA A 369 15.75 -0.65 0.18
CA ALA A 369 15.82 0.79 -0.07
C ALA A 369 17.16 1.21 -0.72
N LEU A 370 18.27 0.58 -0.30
CA LEU A 370 19.58 0.80 -0.91
C LEU A 370 19.67 0.16 -2.30
N ILE A 371 19.15 -1.06 -2.45
CA ILE A 371 19.05 -1.73 -3.77
C ILE A 371 18.23 -0.87 -4.73
N MET A 372 17.09 -0.34 -4.31
CA MET A 372 16.22 0.52 -5.11
C MET A 372 16.98 1.77 -5.57
N LEU A 373 17.68 2.46 -4.68
CA LEU A 373 18.50 3.63 -5.02
C LEU A 373 19.51 3.30 -6.14
N VAL A 374 20.24 2.16 -5.99
CA VAL A 374 21.27 1.76 -6.95
C VAL A 374 20.67 1.29 -8.26
N VAL A 375 19.69 0.41 -8.22
CA VAL A 375 19.06 -0.19 -9.41
C VAL A 375 18.31 0.88 -10.22
N GLU A 376 17.52 1.72 -9.54
CA GLU A 376 16.72 2.74 -10.20
C GLU A 376 17.61 3.79 -10.88
N TRP A 377 18.68 4.23 -10.21
CA TRP A 377 19.61 5.17 -10.80
C TRP A 377 20.46 4.60 -11.94
N THR A 378 21.03 3.41 -11.75
CA THR A 378 21.94 2.80 -12.74
C THR A 378 21.20 2.29 -13.97
N CYS A 379 19.99 1.74 -13.77
CA CYS A 379 19.19 1.13 -14.83
C CYS A 379 18.11 2.06 -15.41
N ILE A 380 18.12 3.35 -15.07
CA ILE A 380 17.08 4.31 -15.48
C ILE A 380 16.82 4.31 -16.99
N LYS A 381 17.87 4.19 -17.80
CA LYS A 381 17.73 4.10 -19.26
C LYS A 381 17.01 2.84 -19.70
N GLY A 382 17.23 1.73 -19.00
CA GLY A 382 16.52 0.47 -19.23
C GLY A 382 15.04 0.62 -18.90
N PHE A 383 14.71 1.22 -17.74
CA PHE A 383 13.33 1.45 -17.34
C PHE A 383 12.59 2.39 -18.32
N VAL A 384 13.26 3.40 -18.84
CA VAL A 384 12.69 4.25 -19.90
C VAL A 384 12.38 3.45 -21.19
N GLN A 385 13.15 2.43 -21.53
CA GLN A 385 12.82 1.55 -22.67
C GLN A 385 11.62 0.65 -22.35
N VAL A 386 11.47 0.23 -21.12
CA VAL A 386 10.31 -0.58 -20.68
C VAL A 386 9.00 0.18 -20.85
N LEU A 387 9.00 1.51 -20.70
CA LEU A 387 7.81 2.35 -20.98
C LEU A 387 7.30 2.24 -22.42
N LYS A 388 8.14 1.76 -23.35
CA LYS A 388 7.79 1.56 -24.77
C LYS A 388 7.21 0.18 -25.07
N VAL A 389 7.18 -0.73 -24.08
CA VAL A 389 6.64 -2.10 -24.29
C VAL A 389 5.15 -2.01 -24.58
N PRO A 390 4.68 -2.63 -25.67
CA PRO A 390 3.26 -2.59 -26.02
C PRO A 390 2.39 -3.28 -24.98
N LYS A 391 1.40 -2.56 -24.46
CA LYS A 391 0.49 -3.09 -23.43
C LYS A 391 -0.29 -4.33 -23.88
N HIS A 392 -0.57 -4.46 -25.17
CA HIS A 392 -1.29 -5.61 -25.74
C HIS A 392 -0.52 -6.95 -25.63
N ILE A 393 0.81 -6.90 -25.39
CA ILE A 393 1.62 -8.11 -25.09
C ILE A 393 1.65 -8.36 -23.58
N LEU A 394 1.80 -7.27 -22.80
CA LEU A 394 2.01 -7.36 -21.36
C LEU A 394 0.75 -7.81 -20.62
N LEU A 395 -0.43 -7.25 -20.95
CA LEU A 395 -1.67 -7.55 -20.23
C LEU A 395 -2.11 -9.01 -20.31
N PRO A 396 -2.09 -9.70 -21.50
CA PRO A 396 -2.41 -11.13 -21.56
C PRO A 396 -1.45 -11.99 -20.76
N LEU A 397 -0.15 -11.66 -20.74
CA LEU A 397 0.84 -12.39 -19.94
C LEU A 397 0.51 -12.30 -18.44
N ILE A 398 0.22 -11.09 -17.95
CA ILE A 398 -0.16 -10.88 -16.56
C ILE A 398 -1.46 -11.63 -16.24
N LEU A 399 -2.45 -11.59 -17.12
CA LEU A 399 -3.73 -12.30 -16.93
C LEU A 399 -3.51 -13.82 -16.74
N VAL A 400 -2.69 -14.44 -17.58
CA VAL A 400 -2.36 -15.88 -17.46
C VAL A 400 -1.69 -16.16 -16.12
N LEU A 401 -0.72 -15.34 -15.71
CA LEU A 401 -0.02 -15.51 -14.45
C LEU A 401 -0.96 -15.33 -13.24
N CYS A 402 -1.91 -14.39 -13.30
CA CYS A 402 -2.95 -14.23 -12.28
C CYS A 402 -3.85 -15.48 -12.17
N CYS A 403 -4.26 -16.05 -13.29
CA CYS A 403 -5.06 -17.28 -13.29
C CYS A 403 -4.28 -18.48 -12.71
N VAL A 404 -3.04 -18.66 -13.10
CA VAL A 404 -2.15 -19.69 -12.55
C VAL A 404 -1.95 -19.48 -11.04
N GLY A 405 -1.71 -18.24 -10.62
CA GLY A 405 -1.52 -17.88 -9.23
C GLY A 405 -2.76 -18.17 -8.36
N ALA A 406 -3.94 -17.79 -8.83
CA ALA A 406 -5.19 -18.07 -8.11
C ALA A 406 -5.45 -19.58 -8.02
N TYR A 407 -5.18 -20.34 -9.07
CA TYR A 407 -5.33 -21.79 -9.05
C TYR A 407 -4.35 -22.46 -8.08
N ALA A 408 -3.09 -22.02 -8.09
CA ALA A 408 -2.02 -22.60 -7.27
C ALA A 408 -2.26 -22.48 -5.76
N THR A 409 -3.08 -21.52 -5.31
CA THR A 409 -3.37 -21.30 -3.88
C THR A 409 -4.06 -22.50 -3.24
N ASN A 410 -5.14 -22.98 -3.83
CA ASN A 410 -5.98 -24.05 -3.27
C ASN A 410 -6.26 -25.17 -4.26
N ASN A 411 -5.69 -25.16 -5.44
CA ASN A 411 -5.98 -26.09 -6.56
C ASN A 411 -7.49 -26.17 -6.92
N ARG A 412 -8.21 -25.02 -6.82
CA ARG A 412 -9.65 -24.93 -7.09
C ARG A 412 -9.92 -24.03 -8.30
N ILE A 413 -10.71 -24.54 -9.25
CA ILE A 413 -11.19 -23.73 -10.40
C ILE A 413 -12.07 -22.57 -9.92
N PHE A 414 -12.77 -22.74 -8.80
CA PHE A 414 -13.57 -21.67 -8.20
C PHE A 414 -12.75 -20.42 -7.85
N ASP A 415 -11.50 -20.57 -7.46
CA ASP A 415 -10.61 -19.44 -7.17
C ASP A 415 -10.25 -18.68 -8.45
N VAL A 416 -10.10 -19.37 -9.59
CA VAL A 416 -9.93 -18.73 -10.91
C VAL A 416 -11.22 -18.01 -11.34
N GLN A 417 -12.39 -18.57 -11.06
CA GLN A 417 -13.67 -17.88 -11.31
C GLN A 417 -13.82 -16.64 -10.43
N SER A 418 -13.37 -16.74 -9.18
CA SER A 418 -13.42 -15.62 -8.21
C SER A 418 -12.59 -14.42 -8.66
N ILE A 419 -11.39 -14.63 -9.25
CA ILE A 419 -10.60 -13.49 -9.76
C ILE A 419 -11.34 -12.73 -10.87
N LEU A 420 -12.12 -13.42 -11.70
CA LEU A 420 -12.91 -12.77 -12.74
C LEU A 420 -14.06 -11.97 -12.14
N VAL A 421 -14.79 -12.54 -11.17
CA VAL A 421 -15.90 -11.87 -10.48
C VAL A 421 -15.39 -10.59 -9.80
N PHE A 422 -14.33 -10.69 -9.00
CA PHE A 422 -13.76 -9.53 -8.31
C PHE A 422 -13.05 -8.57 -9.26
N GLY A 423 -12.52 -9.04 -10.39
CA GLY A 423 -12.00 -8.19 -11.46
C GLY A 423 -13.07 -7.31 -12.07
N ILE A 424 -14.27 -7.86 -12.36
CA ILE A 424 -15.43 -7.10 -12.82
C ILE A 424 -15.90 -6.12 -11.73
N VAL A 425 -15.98 -6.57 -10.47
CA VAL A 425 -16.34 -5.68 -9.36
C VAL A 425 -15.37 -4.49 -9.27
N GLY A 426 -14.06 -4.74 -9.31
CA GLY A 426 -13.03 -3.69 -9.28
C GLY A 426 -13.14 -2.75 -10.50
N TYR A 427 -13.36 -3.29 -11.70
CA TYR A 427 -13.59 -2.49 -12.89
C TYR A 427 -14.83 -1.58 -12.75
N LEU A 428 -15.95 -2.09 -12.23
CA LEU A 428 -17.13 -1.29 -11.95
C LEU A 428 -16.86 -0.21 -10.91
N TYR A 429 -16.04 -0.51 -9.90
CA TYR A 429 -15.59 0.48 -8.92
C TYR A 429 -14.86 1.65 -9.59
N HIS A 430 -13.96 1.37 -10.53
CA HIS A 430 -13.33 2.43 -11.33
C HIS A 430 -14.34 3.24 -12.15
N LYS A 431 -15.27 2.57 -12.83
CA LYS A 431 -16.31 3.24 -13.64
C LYS A 431 -17.21 4.16 -12.84
N PHE A 432 -17.62 3.74 -11.64
CA PHE A 432 -18.48 4.56 -10.77
C PHE A 432 -17.67 5.49 -9.83
N SER A 433 -16.35 5.54 -10.00
CA SER A 433 -15.45 6.29 -9.12
C SER A 433 -15.66 5.95 -7.65
N LEU A 434 -15.83 4.64 -7.35
CA LEU A 434 -15.83 4.09 -6.00
C LEU A 434 -14.40 3.74 -5.62
N PRO A 435 -13.96 4.01 -4.39
CA PRO A 435 -12.62 3.65 -3.95
C PRO A 435 -12.53 2.14 -3.69
N THR A 436 -11.50 1.49 -4.23
CA THR A 436 -11.26 0.05 -4.04
C THR A 436 -10.70 -0.29 -2.66
N THR A 437 -9.91 0.61 -2.08
CA THR A 437 -9.25 0.39 -0.77
C THR A 437 -10.24 0.12 0.36
N PRO A 438 -11.35 0.86 0.54
CA PRO A 438 -12.35 0.54 1.55
C PRO A 438 -12.98 -0.84 1.37
N PHE A 439 -13.27 -1.25 0.14
CA PHE A 439 -13.78 -2.59 -0.13
C PHE A 439 -12.82 -3.66 0.38
N VAL A 440 -11.55 -3.57 -0.05
CA VAL A 440 -10.51 -4.56 0.28
C VAL A 440 -10.28 -4.64 1.78
N LEU A 441 -10.13 -3.49 2.46
CA LEU A 441 -9.86 -3.48 3.89
C LEU A 441 -11.06 -3.96 4.71
N CYS A 442 -12.27 -3.60 4.32
CA CYS A 442 -13.49 -4.13 4.94
C CYS A 442 -13.64 -5.64 4.69
N PHE A 443 -13.28 -6.12 3.51
CA PHE A 443 -13.23 -7.56 3.22
C PHE A 443 -12.22 -8.29 4.12
N LEU A 444 -11.00 -7.76 4.27
CA LEU A 444 -9.96 -8.40 5.08
C LEU A 444 -10.24 -8.35 6.58
N ILE A 445 -10.74 -7.20 7.07
CA ILE A 445 -10.96 -6.98 8.50
C ILE A 445 -12.35 -7.52 8.94
N GLY A 446 -13.28 -7.73 8.02
CA GLY A 446 -14.67 -8.09 8.34
C GLY A 446 -14.80 -9.35 9.18
N GLU A 447 -14.07 -10.41 8.86
CA GLU A 447 -14.04 -11.64 9.64
C GLU A 447 -13.43 -11.42 11.03
N MET A 448 -12.36 -10.63 11.12
CA MET A 448 -11.72 -10.27 12.39
C MET A 448 -12.68 -9.45 13.26
N LEU A 449 -13.38 -8.48 12.67
CA LEU A 449 -14.35 -7.65 13.36
C LEU A 449 -15.48 -8.51 13.98
N GLU A 450 -16.06 -9.42 13.19
CA GLU A 450 -17.10 -10.33 13.67
C GLU A 450 -16.58 -11.23 14.77
N THR A 451 -15.41 -11.83 14.57
CA THR A 451 -14.79 -12.74 15.54
C THR A 451 -14.52 -12.05 16.87
N TYR A 452 -13.96 -10.85 16.85
CA TYR A 452 -13.67 -10.10 18.08
C TYR A 452 -14.94 -9.61 18.77
N LEU A 453 -15.94 -9.15 18.00
CA LEU A 453 -17.23 -8.79 18.57
C LEU A 453 -17.89 -9.96 19.30
N ARG A 454 -18.02 -11.09 18.62
CA ARG A 454 -18.65 -12.29 19.19
C ARG A 454 -17.88 -12.83 20.39
N ARG A 455 -16.56 -12.97 20.31
CA ARG A 455 -15.71 -13.39 21.43
C ARG A 455 -15.79 -12.43 22.60
N GLY A 456 -15.81 -11.11 22.32
CA GLY A 456 -15.98 -10.10 23.36
C GLY A 456 -17.34 -10.21 24.06
N ILE A 457 -18.44 -10.39 23.32
CA ILE A 457 -19.77 -10.59 23.90
C ILE A 457 -19.82 -11.89 24.73
N MET A 458 -19.20 -12.96 24.24
CA MET A 458 -19.12 -14.22 24.99
C MET A 458 -18.33 -14.06 26.30
N GLN A 459 -17.23 -13.30 26.29
CA GLN A 459 -16.37 -13.06 27.45
C GLN A 459 -17.02 -12.13 28.47
N TYR A 460 -17.62 -11.02 28.01
CA TYR A 460 -18.14 -9.96 28.86
C TYR A 460 -19.67 -10.00 29.02
N LYS A 461 -20.36 -10.93 28.35
CA LYS A 461 -21.83 -11.18 28.40
C LYS A 461 -22.68 -10.02 27.86
N SER A 462 -22.12 -8.85 27.58
CA SER A 462 -22.83 -7.73 26.97
C SER A 462 -21.88 -6.80 26.23
N PHE A 463 -22.36 -6.11 25.21
CA PHE A 463 -21.61 -5.06 24.51
C PHE A 463 -21.33 -3.84 25.41
N GLY A 464 -22.26 -3.52 26.32
CA GLY A 464 -22.09 -2.42 27.28
C GLY A 464 -20.88 -2.59 28.19
N ALA A 465 -20.46 -3.83 28.48
CA ALA A 465 -19.29 -4.09 29.30
C ALA A 465 -17.95 -3.77 28.61
N PHE A 466 -17.94 -3.54 27.27
CA PHE A 466 -16.75 -3.08 26.55
C PHE A 466 -16.33 -1.69 27.01
N PHE A 467 -17.31 -0.83 27.41
CA PHE A 467 -17.05 0.53 27.92
C PHE A 467 -16.39 0.57 29.32
N ALA A 468 -16.11 -0.59 29.91
CA ALA A 468 -15.24 -0.67 31.07
C ALA A 468 -13.74 -0.79 30.69
N ARG A 469 -13.42 -0.73 29.38
CA ARG A 469 -12.07 -0.93 28.84
C ARG A 469 -11.57 0.39 28.21
N PRO A 470 -10.64 1.12 28.84
CA PRO A 470 -10.25 2.46 28.38
C PRO A 470 -9.69 2.48 26.94
N ILE A 471 -8.97 1.44 26.54
CA ILE A 471 -8.41 1.37 25.18
C ILE A 471 -9.53 1.20 24.13
N PHE A 472 -10.55 0.37 24.43
CA PHE A 472 -11.73 0.26 23.57
C PHE A 472 -12.42 1.62 23.44
N ASP A 473 -12.66 2.31 24.55
CA ASP A 473 -13.33 3.61 24.57
C ASP A 473 -12.61 4.64 23.70
N VAL A 474 -11.28 4.72 23.81
CA VAL A 474 -10.48 5.65 23.00
C VAL A 474 -10.71 5.41 21.52
N PHE A 475 -10.52 4.17 21.04
CA PHE A 475 -10.69 3.86 19.61
C PHE A 475 -12.13 4.01 19.14
N PHE A 476 -13.09 3.58 19.95
CA PHE A 476 -14.51 3.65 19.63
C PHE A 476 -15.00 5.11 19.52
N PHE A 477 -14.68 5.95 20.50
CA PHE A 477 -15.11 7.35 20.49
C PHE A 477 -14.38 8.17 19.44
N ILE A 478 -13.10 7.88 19.13
CA ILE A 478 -12.40 8.51 17.99
C ILE A 478 -13.11 8.12 16.68
N ALA A 479 -13.45 6.85 16.49
CA ALA A 479 -14.17 6.37 15.32
C ALA A 479 -15.51 7.09 15.13
N ILE A 480 -16.32 7.16 16.19
CA ILE A 480 -17.60 7.87 16.17
C ILE A 480 -17.40 9.37 15.93
N GLY A 481 -16.41 9.99 16.58
CA GLY A 481 -16.09 11.40 16.39
C GLY A 481 -15.72 11.74 14.96
N VAL A 482 -14.91 10.89 14.31
CA VAL A 482 -14.52 11.05 12.90
C VAL A 482 -15.74 10.87 11.97
N LEU A 483 -16.61 9.90 12.24
CA LEU A 483 -17.87 9.71 11.51
C LEU A 483 -18.75 10.96 11.59
N VAL A 484 -19.02 11.42 12.79
CA VAL A 484 -19.87 12.61 13.03
C VAL A 484 -19.28 13.86 12.36
N TRP A 485 -17.97 14.06 12.51
CA TRP A 485 -17.28 15.19 11.87
C TRP A 485 -17.36 15.12 10.35
N SER A 486 -17.21 13.94 9.76
CA SER A 486 -17.27 13.75 8.31
C SER A 486 -18.69 14.00 7.76
N VAL A 487 -19.71 13.49 8.46
CA VAL A 487 -21.14 13.77 8.13
C VAL A 487 -21.40 15.28 8.20
N TYR A 488 -20.94 15.93 9.27
CA TYR A 488 -21.09 17.40 9.44
C TYR A 488 -20.43 18.17 8.29
N LYS A 489 -19.21 17.79 7.90
CA LYS A 489 -18.45 18.42 6.82
C LYS A 489 -19.18 18.28 5.46
N GLU A 490 -19.70 17.10 5.14
CA GLU A 490 -20.47 16.89 3.89
C GLU A 490 -21.79 17.64 3.91
N TYR A 491 -22.48 17.63 5.03
CA TYR A 491 -23.73 18.40 5.20
C TYR A 491 -23.50 19.90 5.01
N LYS A 492 -22.44 20.44 5.60
CA LYS A 492 -22.06 21.83 5.42
C LYS A 492 -21.73 22.16 3.97
N ALA A 493 -20.95 21.31 3.31
CA ALA A 493 -20.61 21.48 1.88
C ALA A 493 -21.88 21.44 0.98
N TYR A 494 -22.85 20.59 1.30
CA TYR A 494 -24.13 20.56 0.62
C TYR A 494 -24.92 21.87 0.80
N LEU A 495 -24.98 22.40 2.03
CA LEU A 495 -25.65 23.67 2.32
C LEU A 495 -24.99 24.85 1.60
N ASP A 496 -23.66 24.88 1.54
CA ASP A 496 -22.90 25.95 0.87
C ASP A 496 -23.15 25.92 -0.65
N LYS A 497 -23.20 24.72 -1.27
CA LYS A 497 -23.59 24.56 -2.69
C LYS A 497 -25.03 25.01 -2.96
N LYS A 498 -25.97 24.71 -2.04
CA LYS A 498 -27.37 25.10 -2.18
C LYS A 498 -27.57 26.63 -2.01
N LYS A 499 -26.68 27.31 -1.28
CA LYS A 499 -26.72 28.78 -1.16
C LYS A 499 -26.08 29.48 -2.35
N ALA A 500 -25.19 28.81 -3.10
CA ALA A 500 -24.50 29.33 -4.27
C ALA A 500 -25.24 29.08 -5.59
N ALA A 501 -26.23 28.17 -5.59
CA ALA A 501 -27.17 27.89 -6.68
C ALA A 501 -28.46 28.68 -6.52
#